data_a5cf7002f5d286422c5c0558f95f242a
#
_entry.id   a5cf7002f5d286422c5c0558f95f242a
#
_cell.length_a   1.000
_cell.length_b   1.000
_cell.length_c   1.000
_cell.angle_alpha   90.00
_cell.angle_beta   90.00
_cell.angle_gamma   90.00
#
_symmetry.space_group_name_H-M   'P 1'
#
loop_
_entity.id
_entity.type
_entity.pdbx_description
1 polymer ?
#
loop_
_entity_poly.entity_id
_entity_poly.type
_entity_poly.pdbx_seq_one_letter_code
_entity_poly.pdbx_strand_id
1 'polypeptide(L)'
;LTLFFLGEPHNGKPIFLLKLAQYLAENFGDVLYVSSEEFASPTMTKKVNEFLNPLPSRLHFAENLQDPDLSDYQFIILDSVNDLGLKINEYKELRKEHPDKAFIFILQHTKAGDFKGGKDWEHIAEIAGEVHRGVVNITKNRYAPKSTLDFFRQFGIQWQEPMAKQKLKPYPINGDMTTKDSQHY
;
A
#
# COMPACT_ATOMS: atom_id res chain seq x y z
N LEU A 1 -13.27 13.88 -4.94
CA LEU A 1 -12.28 13.40 -5.90
C LEU A 1 -11.94 11.94 -5.58
N THR A 2 -11.78 11.10 -6.61
CA THR A 2 -11.42 9.68 -6.46
C THR A 2 -10.16 9.38 -7.28
N LEU A 3 -9.11 8.91 -6.59
CA LEU A 3 -7.88 8.41 -7.21
C LEU A 3 -7.77 6.91 -6.97
N PHE A 4 -7.29 6.20 -7.96
CA PHE A 4 -7.22 4.75 -7.94
C PHE A 4 -5.88 4.26 -8.49
N PHE A 5 -5.19 3.43 -7.72
CA PHE A 5 -3.89 2.88 -8.13
C PHE A 5 -3.87 1.38 -8.06
N LEU A 6 -3.24 0.79 -9.05
CA LEU A 6 -3.05 -0.63 -9.22
C LEU A 6 -1.57 -1.00 -9.15
N GLY A 7 -1.29 -2.24 -8.92
CA GLY A 7 0.04 -2.79 -9.10
C GLY A 7 0.16 -4.17 -8.47
N GLU A 8 1.08 -4.96 -9.00
CA GLU A 8 1.41 -6.26 -8.44
C GLU A 8 2.03 -6.14 -7.03
N PRO A 9 2.01 -7.20 -6.22
CA PRO A 9 2.75 -7.24 -4.98
C PRO A 9 4.23 -6.87 -5.19
N HIS A 10 4.82 -6.24 -4.18
CA HIS A 10 6.23 -5.83 -4.19
C HIS A 10 6.66 -4.78 -5.21
N ASN A 11 5.74 -4.08 -5.85
CA ASN A 11 6.04 -3.00 -6.82
C ASN A 11 6.17 -1.59 -6.21
N GLY A 12 6.27 -1.49 -4.87
CA GLY A 12 6.49 -0.21 -4.19
C GLY A 12 5.23 0.57 -3.88
N LYS A 13 4.02 -0.03 -4.02
CA LYS A 13 2.73 0.62 -3.73
C LYS A 13 2.65 1.29 -2.36
N PRO A 14 2.96 0.59 -1.24
CA PRO A 14 2.87 1.22 0.08
C PRO A 14 3.82 2.42 0.24
N ILE A 15 5.03 2.33 -0.33
CA ILE A 15 5.98 3.44 -0.30
C ILE A 15 5.45 4.64 -1.10
N PHE A 16 4.87 4.36 -2.28
CA PHE A 16 4.22 5.41 -3.07
C PHE A 16 3.11 6.10 -2.30
N LEU A 17 2.20 5.33 -1.67
CA LEU A 17 1.10 5.89 -0.87
C LEU A 17 1.60 6.71 0.33
N LEU A 18 2.60 6.21 1.05
CA LEU A 18 3.20 6.94 2.16
C LEU A 18 3.82 8.27 1.71
N LYS A 19 4.55 8.27 0.59
CA LYS A 19 5.10 9.50 0.02
C LYS A 19 4.04 10.47 -0.52
N LEU A 20 2.99 9.94 -1.11
CA LEU A 20 1.83 10.75 -1.52
C LEU A 20 1.13 11.34 -0.28
N ALA A 21 0.91 10.54 0.77
CA ALA A 21 0.34 11.00 2.03
C ALA A 21 1.18 12.10 2.67
N GLN A 22 2.50 11.92 2.72
CA GLN A 22 3.44 12.95 3.17
C GLN A 22 3.26 14.25 2.39
N TYR A 23 3.31 14.18 1.07
CA TYR A 23 3.19 15.35 0.19
C TYR A 23 1.87 16.09 0.39
N LEU A 24 0.76 15.35 0.51
CA LEU A 24 -0.56 15.93 0.75
C LEU A 24 -0.65 16.58 2.13
N ALA A 25 -0.14 15.92 3.17
CA ALA A 25 -0.14 16.44 4.53
C ALA A 25 0.72 17.69 4.70
N GLU A 26 1.86 17.76 4.02
CA GLU A 26 2.76 18.92 4.09
C GLU A 26 2.22 20.14 3.32
N ASN A 27 1.50 19.93 2.21
CA ASN A 27 1.19 21.01 1.27
C ASN A 27 -0.30 21.40 1.20
N PHE A 28 -1.23 20.48 1.54
CA PHE A 28 -2.65 20.71 1.24
C PHE A 28 -3.60 20.58 2.42
N GLY A 29 -3.49 19.57 3.27
CA GLY A 29 -4.44 19.40 4.35
C GLY A 29 -4.23 18.13 5.16
N ASP A 30 -5.17 17.84 6.04
CA ASP A 30 -5.12 16.67 6.91
C ASP A 30 -5.40 15.40 6.12
N VAL A 31 -4.58 14.38 6.37
CA VAL A 31 -4.59 13.10 5.69
C VAL A 31 -4.86 12.00 6.69
N LEU A 32 -5.85 11.15 6.39
CA LEU A 32 -6.08 9.90 7.08
C LEU A 32 -5.57 8.75 6.21
N TYR A 33 -4.64 7.96 6.73
CA TYR A 33 -4.14 6.73 6.10
C TYR A 33 -4.73 5.52 6.81
N VAL A 34 -5.60 4.79 6.14
CA VAL A 34 -6.30 3.63 6.69
C VAL A 34 -5.69 2.35 6.13
N SER A 35 -5.24 1.46 7.02
CA SER A 35 -4.68 0.16 6.67
C SER A 35 -5.08 -0.89 7.71
N SER A 36 -5.96 -1.80 7.37
CA SER A 36 -6.40 -2.86 8.28
C SER A 36 -5.35 -3.97 8.45
N GLU A 37 -4.56 -4.24 7.43
CA GLU A 37 -3.57 -5.31 7.45
C GLU A 37 -2.28 -4.92 8.19
N GLU A 38 -1.83 -3.69 7.99
CA GLU A 38 -0.52 -3.24 8.51
C GLU A 38 -0.62 -2.25 9.67
N PHE A 39 -1.82 -1.82 10.11
CA PHE A 39 -1.97 -0.88 11.22
C PHE A 39 -1.26 -1.39 12.47
N ALA A 40 -0.45 -0.50 13.10
CA ALA A 40 0.36 -0.80 14.28
C ALA A 40 1.32 -2.00 14.14
N SER A 41 1.54 -2.51 12.94
CA SER A 41 2.48 -3.60 12.70
C SER A 41 3.94 -3.12 12.76
N PRO A 42 4.91 -4.00 13.12
CA PRO A 42 6.33 -3.68 13.02
C PRO A 42 6.76 -3.28 11.60
N THR A 43 6.10 -3.83 10.59
CA THR A 43 6.35 -3.52 9.17
C THR A 43 5.94 -2.08 8.84
N MET A 44 4.76 -1.64 9.27
CA MET A 44 4.32 -0.26 9.08
C MET A 44 5.23 0.71 9.85
N THR A 45 5.53 0.41 11.11
CA THR A 45 6.44 1.23 11.94
C THR A 45 7.80 1.41 11.25
N LYS A 46 8.35 0.33 10.70
CA LYS A 46 9.62 0.40 9.95
C LYS A 46 9.49 1.29 8.72
N LYS A 47 8.44 1.11 7.91
CA LYS A 47 8.20 1.94 6.71
C LYS A 47 8.04 3.42 7.06
N VAL A 48 7.26 3.74 8.08
CA VAL A 48 7.05 5.12 8.54
C VAL A 48 8.39 5.74 8.97
N ASN A 49 9.17 5.06 9.80
CA ASN A 49 10.46 5.57 10.27
C ASN A 49 11.48 5.75 9.13
N GLU A 50 11.46 4.86 8.14
CA GLU A 50 12.39 4.89 7.00
C GLU A 50 12.01 5.97 5.97
N PHE A 51 10.71 6.10 5.67
CA PHE A 51 10.25 6.93 4.56
C PHE A 51 9.59 8.25 4.97
N LEU A 52 9.13 8.40 6.22
CA LEU A 52 8.39 9.57 6.71
C LEU A 52 9.07 10.25 7.91
N ASN A 53 10.38 10.34 7.91
CA ASN A 53 11.11 10.99 9.02
C ASN A 53 11.57 12.41 8.61
N PRO A 54 11.03 13.49 9.24
CA PRO A 54 10.01 13.49 10.29
C PRO A 54 8.60 13.14 9.77
N LEU A 55 7.79 12.55 10.65
CA LEU A 55 6.37 12.30 10.35
C LEU A 55 5.60 13.62 10.31
N PRO A 56 4.86 13.94 9.23
CA PRO A 56 4.04 15.14 9.15
C PRO A 56 2.96 15.17 10.24
N SER A 57 2.78 16.32 10.90
CA SER A 57 1.79 16.47 11.97
C SER A 57 0.33 16.33 11.51
N ARG A 58 0.07 16.53 10.21
CA ARG A 58 -1.24 16.38 9.57
C ARG A 58 -1.46 15.02 8.91
N LEU A 59 -0.59 14.03 9.16
CA LEU A 59 -0.76 12.66 8.68
C LEU A 59 -1.12 11.76 9.86
N HIS A 60 -2.32 11.18 9.79
CA HIS A 60 -2.89 10.33 10.80
C HIS A 60 -3.09 8.92 10.24
N PHE A 61 -3.01 7.91 11.11
CA PHE A 61 -3.17 6.51 10.75
C PHE A 61 -4.36 5.91 11.50
N ALA A 62 -5.12 5.04 10.82
CA ALA A 62 -6.22 4.30 11.42
C ALA A 62 -6.27 2.86 10.89
N GLU A 63 -6.87 1.97 11.66
CA GLU A 63 -7.10 0.58 11.29
C GLU A 63 -8.34 0.44 10.39
N ASN A 64 -9.33 1.28 10.58
CA ASN A 64 -10.63 1.21 9.91
C ASN A 64 -11.22 2.61 9.65
N LEU A 65 -12.36 2.67 8.97
CA LEU A 65 -13.07 3.92 8.65
C LEU A 65 -14.11 4.34 9.69
N GLN A 66 -14.41 3.49 10.67
CA GLN A 66 -15.49 3.73 11.63
C GLN A 66 -15.05 4.54 12.85
N ASP A 67 -13.80 4.38 13.27
CA ASP A 67 -13.30 5.02 14.48
C ASP A 67 -12.98 6.53 14.32
N PRO A 68 -12.35 6.98 13.21
CA PRO A 68 -12.05 8.40 13.03
C PRO A 68 -13.26 9.19 12.51
N ASP A 69 -13.41 10.44 12.96
CA ASP A 69 -14.33 11.36 12.32
C ASP A 69 -13.75 11.83 10.97
N LEU A 70 -14.33 11.36 9.87
CA LEU A 70 -13.85 11.68 8.54
C LEU A 70 -13.98 13.17 8.19
N SER A 71 -14.79 13.94 8.92
CA SER A 71 -14.93 15.38 8.71
C SER A 71 -13.62 16.15 8.92
N ASP A 72 -12.73 15.64 9.75
CA ASP A 72 -11.45 16.27 10.09
C ASP A 72 -10.41 16.20 8.97
N TYR A 73 -10.62 15.34 7.97
CA TYR A 73 -9.63 15.06 6.94
C TYR A 73 -10.08 15.53 5.55
N GLN A 74 -9.15 16.08 4.76
CA GLN A 74 -9.35 16.42 3.36
C GLN A 74 -9.05 15.24 2.43
N PHE A 75 -8.11 14.39 2.86
CA PHE A 75 -7.63 13.26 2.07
C PHE A 75 -7.76 11.96 2.87
N ILE A 76 -8.34 10.94 2.25
CA ILE A 76 -8.54 9.62 2.87
C ILE A 76 -7.89 8.58 1.96
N ILE A 77 -6.83 7.95 2.45
CA ILE A 77 -6.07 6.92 1.73
C ILE A 77 -6.45 5.55 2.28
N LEU A 78 -6.82 4.62 1.41
CA LEU A 78 -7.25 3.26 1.75
C LEU A 78 -6.26 2.23 1.20
N ASP A 79 -5.50 1.59 2.09
CA ASP A 79 -4.48 0.59 1.77
C ASP A 79 -4.78 -0.76 2.47
N SER A 80 -5.40 -1.71 1.81
CA SER A 80 -6.04 -1.69 0.51
C SER A 80 -7.56 -1.81 0.65
N VAL A 81 -8.29 -1.43 -0.38
CA VAL A 81 -9.77 -1.59 -0.40
C VAL A 81 -10.19 -3.04 -0.20
N ASN A 82 -9.40 -3.99 -0.71
CA ASN A 82 -9.66 -5.42 -0.55
C ASN A 82 -9.57 -5.86 0.92
N ASP A 83 -8.56 -5.40 1.63
CA ASP A 83 -8.32 -5.80 3.04
C ASP A 83 -9.32 -5.13 3.97
N LEU A 84 -9.75 -3.92 3.64
CA LEU A 84 -10.84 -3.22 4.34
C LEU A 84 -12.22 -3.82 4.05
N GLY A 85 -12.35 -4.71 3.07
CA GLY A 85 -13.62 -5.31 2.66
C GLY A 85 -14.64 -4.32 2.09
N LEU A 86 -14.21 -3.10 1.73
CA LEU A 86 -15.08 -2.03 1.24
C LEU A 86 -15.61 -2.37 -0.16
N LYS A 87 -16.94 -2.44 -0.28
CA LYS A 87 -17.61 -2.68 -1.55
C LYS A 87 -17.87 -1.37 -2.28
N ILE A 88 -17.97 -1.45 -3.60
CA ILE A 88 -18.15 -0.27 -4.45
C ILE A 88 -19.42 0.54 -4.15
N ASN A 89 -20.49 -0.15 -3.72
CA ASN A 89 -21.75 0.55 -3.35
C ASN A 89 -21.61 1.26 -2.01
N GLU A 90 -20.93 0.66 -1.04
CA GLU A 90 -20.63 1.29 0.25
C GLU A 90 -19.73 2.53 0.05
N TYR A 91 -18.75 2.42 -0.83
CA TYR A 91 -17.94 3.57 -1.21
C TYR A 91 -18.75 4.70 -1.88
N LYS A 92 -19.70 4.35 -2.77
CA LYS A 92 -20.55 5.37 -3.40
C LYS A 92 -21.40 6.13 -2.38
N GLU A 93 -21.90 5.46 -1.35
CA GLU A 93 -22.61 6.12 -0.25
C GLU A 93 -21.65 6.99 0.57
N LEU A 94 -20.50 6.45 0.97
CA LEU A 94 -19.46 7.20 1.69
C LEU A 94 -19.04 8.48 0.94
N ARG A 95 -18.90 8.41 -0.38
CA ARG A 95 -18.58 9.58 -1.21
C ARG A 95 -19.70 10.60 -1.27
N LYS A 96 -20.97 10.18 -1.19
CA LYS A 96 -22.12 11.09 -1.12
C LYS A 96 -22.19 11.81 0.21
N GLU A 97 -21.87 11.12 1.29
CA GLU A 97 -21.81 11.69 2.64
C GLU A 97 -20.65 12.68 2.79
N HIS A 98 -19.55 12.45 2.06
CA HIS A 98 -18.33 13.27 2.10
C HIS A 98 -17.91 13.76 0.71
N PRO A 99 -18.70 14.62 0.05
CA PRO A 99 -18.46 15.02 -1.35
C PRO A 99 -17.24 15.93 -1.54
N ASP A 100 -16.81 16.59 -0.49
CA ASP A 100 -15.65 17.50 -0.42
C ASP A 100 -14.30 16.76 -0.26
N LYS A 101 -14.32 15.50 0.13
CA LYS A 101 -13.11 14.71 0.39
C LYS A 101 -12.48 14.13 -0.88
N ALA A 102 -11.17 13.93 -0.83
CA ALA A 102 -10.44 13.15 -1.82
C ALA A 102 -10.17 11.74 -1.27
N PHE A 103 -10.67 10.73 -1.96
CA PHE A 103 -10.44 9.33 -1.65
C PHE A 103 -9.36 8.77 -2.57
N ILE A 104 -8.37 8.10 -2.01
CA ILE A 104 -7.23 7.53 -2.71
C ILE A 104 -7.17 6.05 -2.38
N PHE A 105 -7.30 5.20 -3.39
CA PHE A 105 -7.34 3.75 -3.19
C PHE A 105 -6.14 3.06 -3.79
N ILE A 106 -5.75 1.98 -3.13
CA ILE A 106 -4.90 1.00 -3.76
C ILE A 106 -5.64 -0.34 -3.84
N LEU A 107 -5.45 -1.03 -4.95
CA LEU A 107 -5.89 -2.40 -5.14
C LEU A 107 -4.69 -3.29 -5.45
N GLN A 108 -4.74 -4.51 -4.93
CA GLN A 108 -3.77 -5.54 -5.24
C GLN A 108 -4.29 -6.41 -6.38
N HIS A 109 -3.42 -6.77 -7.33
CA HIS A 109 -3.72 -7.81 -8.30
C HIS A 109 -3.93 -9.15 -7.58
N THR A 110 -5.00 -9.86 -7.92
CA THR A 110 -5.13 -11.25 -7.51
C THR A 110 -4.11 -12.10 -8.28
N LYS A 111 -3.67 -13.22 -7.69
CA LYS A 111 -2.70 -14.16 -8.31
C LYS A 111 -3.13 -14.70 -9.67
N ALA A 112 -4.40 -14.56 -10.04
CA ALA A 112 -4.98 -15.00 -11.33
C ALA A 112 -4.95 -13.90 -12.41
N GLY A 113 -4.40 -12.72 -12.13
CA GLY A 113 -4.38 -11.61 -13.09
C GLY A 113 -5.74 -10.96 -13.35
N ASP A 114 -6.79 -11.46 -12.74
CA ASP A 114 -8.15 -10.96 -12.91
C ASP A 114 -8.56 -10.10 -11.72
N PHE A 115 -8.99 -8.88 -12.03
CA PHE A 115 -9.58 -7.96 -11.07
C PHE A 115 -11.02 -8.36 -10.75
N LYS A 116 -11.30 -9.07 -9.67
CA LYS A 116 -12.66 -9.09 -9.14
C LYS A 116 -13.04 -7.66 -8.73
N GLY A 117 -13.74 -6.94 -9.61
CA GLY A 117 -14.25 -5.58 -9.35
C GLY A 117 -13.34 -4.42 -9.78
N GLY A 118 -12.10 -4.66 -10.25
CA GLY A 118 -11.15 -3.59 -10.57
C GLY A 118 -11.62 -2.62 -11.67
N LYS A 119 -12.33 -3.12 -12.68
CA LYS A 119 -12.91 -2.28 -13.74
C LYS A 119 -13.94 -1.30 -13.21
N ASP A 120 -14.74 -1.71 -12.23
CA ASP A 120 -15.77 -0.85 -11.64
C ASP A 120 -15.12 0.28 -10.82
N TRP A 121 -14.04 -0.03 -10.09
CA TRP A 121 -13.25 0.96 -9.35
C TRP A 121 -12.54 1.95 -10.28
N GLU A 122 -11.91 1.45 -11.35
CA GLU A 122 -11.30 2.30 -12.37
C GLU A 122 -12.33 3.21 -13.05
N HIS A 123 -13.55 2.68 -13.30
CA HIS A 123 -14.61 3.43 -13.94
C HIS A 123 -15.04 4.65 -13.12
N ILE A 124 -15.18 4.51 -11.80
CA ILE A 124 -15.63 5.60 -10.92
C ILE A 124 -14.51 6.59 -10.58
N ALA A 125 -13.24 6.21 -10.71
CA ALA A 125 -12.12 7.09 -10.44
C ALA A 125 -12.04 8.24 -11.47
N GLU A 126 -11.70 9.42 -11.01
CA GLU A 126 -11.32 10.55 -11.86
C GLU A 126 -9.88 10.44 -12.35
N ILE A 127 -9.00 9.89 -11.50
CA ILE A 127 -7.59 9.62 -11.83
C ILE A 127 -7.32 8.16 -11.55
N ALA A 128 -6.69 7.46 -12.49
CA ALA A 128 -6.23 6.10 -12.28
C ALA A 128 -4.78 5.92 -12.76
N GLY A 129 -4.05 5.03 -12.11
CA GLY A 129 -2.67 4.75 -12.47
C GLY A 129 -2.22 3.36 -12.04
N GLU A 130 -1.09 2.95 -12.59
CA GLU A 130 -0.42 1.70 -12.27
C GLU A 130 0.95 1.99 -11.66
N VAL A 131 1.23 1.29 -10.56
CA VAL A 131 2.52 1.35 -9.86
C VAL A 131 3.36 0.14 -10.23
N HIS A 132 4.49 0.37 -10.86
CA HIS A 132 5.43 -0.68 -11.24
C HIS A 132 6.87 -0.27 -10.93
N ARG A 133 7.54 -1.01 -10.05
CA ARG A 133 8.96 -0.81 -9.68
C ARG A 133 9.32 0.65 -9.35
N GLY A 134 8.46 1.31 -8.58
CA GLY A 134 8.69 2.70 -8.18
C GLY A 134 8.32 3.75 -9.23
N VAL A 135 7.69 3.34 -10.32
CA VAL A 135 7.16 4.23 -11.36
C VAL A 135 5.63 4.18 -11.33
N VAL A 136 4.99 5.33 -11.39
CA VAL A 136 3.53 5.46 -11.53
C VAL A 136 3.20 5.90 -12.95
N ASN A 137 2.45 5.09 -13.67
CA ASN A 137 1.90 5.43 -14.97
C ASN A 137 0.44 5.85 -14.79
N ILE A 138 0.12 7.10 -15.04
CA ILE A 138 -1.27 7.60 -15.01
C ILE A 138 -1.97 7.15 -16.29
N THR A 139 -2.88 6.17 -16.16
CA THR A 139 -3.62 5.56 -17.27
C THR A 139 -4.92 6.30 -17.58
N LYS A 140 -5.48 7.01 -16.58
CA LYS A 140 -6.67 7.84 -16.71
C LYS A 140 -6.48 9.12 -15.91
N ASN A 141 -6.82 10.25 -16.50
CA ASN A 141 -6.85 11.54 -15.82
C ASN A 141 -7.90 12.42 -16.51
N ARG A 142 -8.93 12.84 -15.75
CA ARG A 142 -9.99 13.71 -16.28
C ARG A 142 -9.60 15.18 -16.36
N TYR A 143 -8.49 15.56 -15.70
CA TYR A 143 -8.10 16.95 -15.50
C TYR A 143 -6.83 17.35 -16.26
N ALA A 144 -6.02 16.35 -16.66
CA ALA A 144 -4.73 16.58 -17.30
C ALA A 144 -4.37 15.42 -18.26
N PRO A 145 -3.40 15.60 -19.16
CA PRO A 145 -2.85 14.51 -19.96
C PRO A 145 -2.31 13.37 -19.11
N LYS A 146 -2.30 12.17 -19.67
CA LYS A 146 -1.64 11.02 -19.05
C LYS A 146 -0.16 11.31 -18.87
N SER A 147 0.43 10.83 -17.78
CA SER A 147 1.82 11.10 -17.42
C SER A 147 2.45 9.89 -16.73
N THR A 148 3.75 9.91 -16.65
CA THR A 148 4.55 8.92 -15.91
C THR A 148 5.37 9.65 -14.86
N LEU A 149 5.39 9.13 -13.64
CA LEU A 149 6.15 9.66 -12.52
C LEU A 149 7.06 8.55 -11.97
N ASP A 150 8.36 8.75 -12.09
CA ASP A 150 9.35 7.95 -11.37
C ASP A 150 9.52 8.53 -9.96
N PHE A 151 8.66 8.06 -9.03
CA PHE A 151 8.64 8.58 -7.68
C PHE A 151 9.82 8.08 -6.84
N PHE A 152 10.36 6.90 -7.12
CA PHE A 152 11.57 6.44 -6.44
C PHE A 152 12.75 7.36 -6.75
N ARG A 153 12.95 7.70 -8.02
CA ARG A 153 13.97 8.67 -8.40
C ARG A 153 13.73 10.05 -7.80
N GLN A 154 12.49 10.50 -7.79
CA GLN A 154 12.12 11.82 -7.25
C GLN A 154 12.42 11.93 -5.75
N PHE A 155 12.22 10.86 -4.98
CA PHE A 155 12.48 10.82 -3.55
C PHE A 155 13.85 10.20 -3.19
N GLY A 156 14.72 9.96 -4.16
CA GLY A 156 16.04 9.36 -3.93
C GLY A 156 16.01 7.91 -3.43
N ILE A 157 14.92 7.19 -3.67
CA ILE A 157 14.73 5.81 -3.26
C ILE A 157 15.30 4.91 -4.36
N GLN A 158 16.16 3.96 -4.00
CA GLN A 158 16.65 2.96 -4.95
C GLN A 158 15.70 1.77 -4.97
N TRP A 159 15.26 1.38 -6.17
CA TRP A 159 14.53 0.14 -6.35
C TRP A 159 15.44 -1.05 -6.02
N GLN A 160 14.97 -1.92 -5.13
CA GLN A 160 15.62 -3.19 -4.84
C GLN A 160 14.70 -4.32 -5.32
N GLU A 161 15.22 -5.15 -6.22
CA GLU A 161 14.48 -6.35 -6.62
C GLU A 161 14.22 -7.22 -5.38
N PRO A 162 12.98 -7.72 -5.20
CA PRO A 162 12.68 -8.65 -4.12
C PRO A 162 13.66 -9.82 -4.21
N MET A 163 14.34 -10.14 -3.12
CA MET A 163 15.18 -11.34 -3.09
C MET A 163 14.30 -12.52 -3.51
N ALA A 164 14.61 -13.15 -4.64
CA ALA A 164 14.01 -14.42 -5.01
C ALA A 164 14.17 -15.32 -3.79
N LYS A 165 13.07 -15.95 -3.33
CA LYS A 165 13.12 -16.89 -2.21
C LYS A 165 14.24 -17.86 -2.52
N GLN A 166 15.42 -17.66 -1.95
CA GLN A 166 16.47 -18.65 -2.01
C GLN A 166 15.87 -19.90 -1.38
N LYS A 167 15.72 -20.95 -2.17
CA LYS A 167 15.40 -22.27 -1.64
C LYS A 167 16.54 -22.54 -0.66
N LEU A 168 16.27 -22.37 0.63
CA LEU A 168 17.18 -22.82 1.67
C LEU A 168 17.45 -24.29 1.35
N LYS A 169 18.67 -24.60 0.93
CA LYS A 169 19.10 -25.99 0.83
C LYS A 169 18.91 -26.55 2.23
N PRO A 170 18.21 -27.68 2.38
CA PRO A 170 18.11 -28.29 3.71
C PRO A 170 19.51 -28.49 4.25
N TYR A 171 19.76 -28.03 5.45
CA TYR A 171 20.99 -28.33 6.16
C TYR A 171 21.14 -29.86 6.18
N PRO A 172 22.29 -30.42 5.79
CA PRO A 172 22.52 -31.85 5.95
C PRO A 172 22.50 -32.11 7.45
N ILE A 173 21.49 -32.83 7.90
CA ILE A 173 21.45 -33.38 9.26
C ILE A 173 22.47 -34.53 9.26
N ASN A 174 23.72 -34.20 9.51
CA ASN A 174 24.71 -35.20 9.87
C ASN A 174 24.46 -35.60 11.31
N GLY A 175 23.61 -36.56 11.51
CA GLY A 175 23.29 -37.15 12.78
C GLY A 175 23.35 -38.66 12.67
N ASP A 176 24.53 -39.19 12.45
CA ASP A 176 24.81 -40.60 12.72
C ASP A 176 25.57 -40.66 14.03
N MET A 177 24.83 -40.61 15.14
CA MET A 177 25.31 -41.08 16.45
C MET A 177 24.87 -42.54 16.60
N THR A 178 25.56 -43.44 15.91
CA THR A 178 25.54 -44.83 16.29
C THR A 178 26.38 -44.99 17.52
N THR A 179 25.72 -45.23 18.65
CA THR A 179 26.24 -45.81 19.86
C THR A 179 27.00 -47.10 19.57
N LYS A 180 28.29 -47.10 19.80
CA LYS A 180 29.06 -48.26 20.13
C LYS A 180 30.11 -47.80 21.16
N ASP A 181 29.90 -48.22 22.39
CA ASP A 181 30.89 -48.93 23.18
C ASP A 181 30.36 -49.09 24.61
N SER A 182 29.68 -50.20 24.80
CA SER A 182 29.60 -50.88 26.08
C SER A 182 30.51 -52.08 26.00
N GLN A 183 31.73 -51.95 26.53
CA GLN A 183 32.45 -53.08 27.16
C GLN A 183 33.76 -52.61 27.77
N HIS A 184 33.92 -53.08 28.99
CA HIS A 184 35.12 -53.27 29.81
C HIS A 184 35.35 -52.32 31.00
N TYR A 185 35.24 -53.04 32.08
CA TYR A 185 35.60 -53.00 33.48
C TYR A 185 34.64 -52.41 34.49
#